data_38cf26174e64a4388989e4eefbf9435f
#
_entry.id   38cf26174e64a4388989e4eefbf9435f
#
_cell.length_a   1.000
_cell.length_b   1.000
_cell.length_c   1.000
_cell.angle_alpha   90.00
_cell.angle_beta   90.00
_cell.angle_gamma   90.00
#
_symmetry.space_group_name_H-M   'P 1'
#
loop_
_entity.id
_entity.type
_entity.pdbx_description
1 polymer ?
#
loop_
_entity_poly.entity_id
_entity_poly.type
_entity_poly.pdbx_seq_one_letter_code
_entity_poly.pdbx_strand_id
1 'polypeptide(L)'
;MHPVGHVDIAGVRYELPDGRVLLDDVSFRVGEGAKVALVGANGAGKTTLLRIITGDLVPHAGAITRSGGLGVMRQMVTHGIEGATIHDLLLSVAPQRVRDAAAHVDACELAMMENDDEKTQMRYAVALSEWADAGGYDIEVTWDVCTMAALGISYDRSKYRELTTLSGGEQKRLVLEFLLRGPDEVLLLDEPDNFLDVPGKTWLEERINESA
;
A
#
# COMPACT_ATOMS: atom_id res chain seq x y z
N MET A 1 -21.37 -6.35 -9.15
CA MET A 1 -21.21 -6.98 -7.85
C MET A 1 -19.73 -6.82 -7.54
N HIS A 2 -19.37 -5.89 -6.65
CA HIS A 2 -17.97 -5.72 -6.26
C HIS A 2 -17.52 -6.99 -5.54
N PRO A 3 -16.31 -7.48 -5.78
CA PRO A 3 -15.79 -8.62 -5.04
C PRO A 3 -15.73 -8.25 -3.55
N VAL A 4 -16.36 -9.05 -2.73
CA VAL A 4 -16.32 -8.91 -1.27
C VAL A 4 -14.91 -9.27 -0.82
N GLY A 5 -14.23 -8.33 -0.17
CA GLY A 5 -12.87 -8.54 0.33
C GLY A 5 -12.84 -9.60 1.43
N HIS A 6 -12.00 -10.62 1.30
CA HIS A 6 -11.73 -11.58 2.35
C HIS A 6 -10.33 -12.17 2.28
N VAL A 7 -9.86 -12.65 3.43
CA VAL A 7 -8.64 -13.45 3.55
C VAL A 7 -8.99 -14.75 4.30
N ASP A 8 -8.64 -15.88 3.73
CA ASP A 8 -8.80 -17.20 4.33
C ASP A 8 -7.43 -17.89 4.41
N ILE A 9 -7.06 -18.30 5.59
CA ILE A 9 -5.76 -18.92 5.92
C ILE A 9 -6.04 -20.30 6.48
N ALA A 10 -5.51 -21.34 5.85
CA ALA A 10 -5.75 -22.73 6.20
C ALA A 10 -4.43 -23.49 6.37
N GLY A 11 -4.13 -23.93 7.60
CA GLY A 11 -3.02 -24.81 7.93
C GLY A 11 -1.64 -24.24 7.59
N VAL A 12 -1.44 -22.92 7.65
CA VAL A 12 -0.20 -22.29 7.25
C VAL A 12 0.93 -22.64 8.20
N ARG A 13 2.01 -23.21 7.63
CA ARG A 13 3.26 -23.50 8.32
C ARG A 13 4.41 -22.76 7.63
N TYR A 14 5.29 -22.18 8.43
CA TYR A 14 6.48 -21.50 7.94
C TYR A 14 7.68 -21.76 8.85
N GLU A 15 8.82 -22.15 8.23
CA GLU A 15 10.07 -22.42 8.91
C GLU A 15 11.11 -21.36 8.53
N LEU A 16 11.92 -20.98 9.51
CA LEU A 16 13.04 -20.08 9.28
C LEU A 16 14.21 -20.84 8.61
N PRO A 17 15.18 -20.15 7.99
CA PRO A 17 16.33 -20.79 7.35
C PRO A 17 17.18 -21.69 8.29
N ASP A 18 17.08 -21.48 9.60
CA ASP A 18 17.73 -22.28 10.64
C ASP A 18 16.94 -23.55 11.01
N GLY A 19 15.82 -23.83 10.33
CA GLY A 19 14.93 -24.98 10.56
C GLY A 19 13.94 -24.81 11.71
N ARG A 20 13.95 -23.68 12.39
CA ARG A 20 12.99 -23.40 13.48
C ARG A 20 11.61 -23.07 12.90
N VAL A 21 10.59 -23.75 13.37
CA VAL A 21 9.19 -23.47 13.03
C VAL A 21 8.77 -22.14 13.65
N LEU A 22 8.37 -21.19 12.82
CA LEU A 22 7.89 -19.87 13.23
C LEU A 22 6.36 -19.80 13.27
N LEU A 23 5.70 -20.40 12.27
CA LEU A 23 4.25 -20.55 12.20
C LEU A 23 3.92 -22.03 12.07
N ASP A 24 2.97 -22.53 12.85
CA ASP A 24 2.58 -23.93 12.86
C ASP A 24 1.06 -24.05 12.89
N ASP A 25 0.49 -24.62 11.82
CA ASP A 25 -0.93 -24.87 11.61
C ASP A 25 -1.84 -23.64 11.85
N VAL A 26 -1.41 -22.48 11.33
CA VAL A 26 -2.19 -21.25 11.48
C VAL A 26 -3.40 -21.26 10.54
N SER A 27 -4.60 -21.18 11.13
CA SER A 27 -5.86 -21.19 10.39
C SER A 27 -6.83 -20.17 10.96
N PHE A 28 -7.31 -19.24 10.12
CA PHE A 28 -8.38 -18.31 10.43
C PHE A 28 -8.92 -17.65 9.16
N ARG A 29 -10.06 -17.00 9.29
CA ARG A 29 -10.71 -16.27 8.21
C ARG A 29 -11.06 -14.86 8.67
N VAL A 30 -10.78 -13.89 7.79
CA VAL A 30 -11.22 -12.50 7.91
C VAL A 30 -12.20 -12.25 6.78
N GLY A 31 -13.45 -11.99 7.10
CA GLY A 31 -14.51 -11.68 6.15
C GLY A 31 -14.74 -10.19 6.01
N GLU A 32 -15.70 -9.83 5.17
CA GLU A 32 -16.11 -8.44 4.91
C GLU A 32 -16.45 -7.69 6.20
N GLY A 33 -15.96 -6.45 6.31
CA GLY A 33 -16.18 -5.56 7.46
C GLY A 33 -15.53 -6.02 8.77
N ALA A 34 -14.85 -7.19 8.78
CA ALA A 34 -14.19 -7.69 9.97
C ALA A 34 -12.87 -6.93 10.23
N LYS A 35 -12.67 -6.49 11.45
CA LYS A 35 -11.44 -5.85 11.95
C LYS A 35 -10.74 -6.82 12.90
N VAL A 36 -9.56 -7.27 12.52
CA VAL A 36 -8.80 -8.29 13.26
C VAL A 36 -7.44 -7.75 13.67
N ALA A 37 -7.10 -7.90 14.94
CA ALA A 37 -5.77 -7.54 15.45
C ALA A 37 -4.92 -8.81 15.66
N LEU A 38 -3.73 -8.84 15.06
CA LEU A 38 -2.71 -9.84 15.32
C LEU A 38 -1.90 -9.41 16.54
N VAL A 39 -2.08 -10.12 17.67
CA VAL A 39 -1.40 -9.81 18.92
C VAL A 39 -0.37 -10.90 19.24
N GLY A 40 0.79 -10.49 19.72
CA GLY A 40 1.85 -11.41 20.11
C GLY A 40 3.18 -10.69 20.36
N ALA A 41 4.11 -11.36 21.02
CA ALA A 41 5.44 -10.84 21.30
C ALA A 41 6.21 -10.47 20.03
N ASN A 42 7.26 -9.65 20.16
CA ASN A 42 8.17 -9.39 19.06
C ASN A 42 8.86 -10.69 18.64
N GLY A 43 8.94 -10.92 17.32
CA GLY A 43 9.46 -12.17 16.76
C GLY A 43 8.46 -13.34 16.70
N ALA A 44 7.21 -13.18 17.14
CA ALA A 44 6.17 -14.22 17.06
C ALA A 44 5.70 -14.56 15.63
N GLY A 45 6.19 -13.85 14.61
CA GLY A 45 5.85 -14.15 13.21
C GLY A 45 4.73 -13.28 12.62
N LYS A 46 4.28 -12.23 13.30
CA LYS A 46 3.20 -11.32 12.81
C LYS A 46 3.52 -10.78 11.41
N THR A 47 4.63 -10.08 11.25
CA THR A 47 5.09 -9.54 9.95
C THR A 47 5.33 -10.65 8.93
N THR A 48 5.84 -11.83 9.34
CA THR A 48 6.01 -12.98 8.46
C THR A 48 4.67 -13.47 7.92
N LEU A 49 3.65 -13.57 8.78
CA LEU A 49 2.31 -13.94 8.36
C LEU A 49 1.72 -12.93 7.38
N LEU A 50 1.87 -11.61 7.64
CA LEU A 50 1.45 -10.57 6.70
C LEU A 50 2.16 -10.72 5.34
N ARG A 51 3.47 -11.00 5.33
CA ARG A 51 4.23 -11.25 4.09
C ARG A 51 3.82 -12.51 3.34
N ILE A 52 3.33 -13.52 4.04
CA ILE A 52 2.74 -14.70 3.40
C ILE A 52 1.36 -14.36 2.80
N ILE A 53 0.54 -13.57 3.51
CA ILE A 53 -0.75 -13.10 2.99
C ILE A 53 -0.56 -12.22 1.75
N THR A 54 0.46 -11.37 1.70
CA THR A 54 0.77 -10.55 0.50
C THR A 54 1.32 -11.37 -0.66
N GLY A 55 1.84 -12.57 -0.41
CA GLY A 55 2.51 -13.42 -1.40
C GLY A 55 4.01 -13.13 -1.53
N ASP A 56 4.60 -12.29 -0.66
CA ASP A 56 6.04 -12.02 -0.63
C ASP A 56 6.85 -13.21 -0.09
N LEU A 57 6.20 -14.09 0.67
CA LEU A 57 6.76 -15.33 1.18
C LEU A 57 5.83 -16.50 0.85
N VAL A 58 6.43 -17.61 0.45
CA VAL A 58 5.71 -18.87 0.21
C VAL A 58 5.71 -19.69 1.49
N PRO A 59 4.55 -20.14 2.00
CA PRO A 59 4.50 -21.02 3.18
C PRO A 59 5.03 -22.42 2.83
N HIS A 60 5.58 -23.14 3.82
CA HIS A 60 6.04 -24.53 3.66
C HIS A 60 4.89 -25.53 3.59
N ALA A 61 3.74 -25.18 4.20
CA ALA A 61 2.49 -25.95 4.11
C ALA A 61 1.29 -25.01 4.30
N GLY A 62 0.10 -25.51 3.95
CA GLY A 62 -1.15 -24.76 4.02
C GLY A 62 -1.42 -23.94 2.77
N ALA A 63 -2.51 -23.18 2.80
CA ALA A 63 -2.94 -22.36 1.69
C ALA A 63 -3.51 -21.01 2.18
N ILE A 64 -3.39 -19.99 1.34
CA ILE A 64 -4.04 -18.69 1.53
C ILE A 64 -4.88 -18.39 0.30
N THR A 65 -6.13 -18.06 0.53
CA THR A 65 -7.01 -17.49 -0.49
C THR A 65 -7.44 -16.10 -0.09
N ARG A 66 -7.53 -15.22 -1.07
CA ARG A 66 -7.96 -13.84 -0.87
C ARG A 66 -8.78 -13.38 -2.06
N SER A 67 -9.71 -12.47 -1.82
CA SER A 67 -10.43 -11.74 -2.87
C SER A 67 -10.48 -10.27 -2.54
N GLY A 68 -10.70 -9.45 -3.56
CA GLY A 68 -10.68 -8.01 -3.47
C GLY A 68 -9.28 -7.40 -3.65
N GLY A 69 -9.23 -6.07 -3.75
CA GLY A 69 -7.99 -5.30 -3.73
C GLY A 69 -7.28 -5.40 -2.38
N LEU A 70 -5.96 -5.35 -2.38
CA LEU A 70 -5.14 -5.51 -1.19
C LEU A 70 -4.26 -4.28 -0.98
N GLY A 71 -4.66 -3.43 -0.05
CA GLY A 71 -3.85 -2.32 0.46
C GLY A 71 -2.92 -2.80 1.57
N VAL A 72 -1.64 -2.51 1.44
CA VAL A 72 -0.63 -2.98 2.39
C VAL A 72 0.19 -1.82 2.92
N MET A 73 0.10 -1.59 4.22
CA MET A 73 1.06 -0.76 4.91
C MET A 73 2.15 -1.64 5.49
N ARG A 74 3.28 -1.67 4.81
CA ARG A 74 4.49 -2.34 5.32
C ARG A 74 5.17 -1.46 6.37
N GLN A 75 5.98 -2.08 7.22
CA GLN A 75 6.88 -1.31 8.05
C GLN A 75 7.69 -0.38 7.14
N MET A 76 7.50 0.96 7.28
CA MET A 76 7.95 1.93 6.28
C MET A 76 9.47 1.92 6.15
N VAL A 77 9.95 1.36 5.05
CA VAL A 77 11.35 1.42 4.61
C VAL A 77 11.51 2.56 3.60
N THR A 78 11.08 3.76 3.97
CA THR A 78 11.40 4.96 3.18
C THR A 78 12.74 5.58 3.58
N HIS A 79 13.38 5.04 4.61
CA HIS A 79 14.71 5.44 5.02
C HIS A 79 15.74 4.85 4.04
N GLY A 80 16.06 5.59 2.97
CA GLY A 80 17.16 5.22 2.09
C GLY A 80 16.97 5.43 0.59
N ILE A 81 15.81 5.83 0.11
CA ILE A 81 15.66 6.26 -1.30
C ILE A 81 15.92 7.76 -1.35
N GLU A 82 17.14 8.12 -1.69
CA GLU A 82 17.54 9.51 -1.87
C GLU A 82 16.69 10.15 -2.98
N GLY A 83 16.09 11.31 -2.70
CA GLY A 83 15.24 12.02 -3.65
C GLY A 83 13.80 11.52 -3.78
N ALA A 84 13.35 10.50 -3.00
CA ALA A 84 11.97 10.06 -3.04
C ALA A 84 10.98 11.18 -2.62
N THR A 85 9.88 11.29 -3.34
CA THR A 85 8.88 12.35 -3.21
C THR A 85 7.57 11.84 -2.57
N ILE A 86 6.66 12.77 -2.27
CA ILE A 86 5.31 12.45 -1.82
C ILE A 86 4.57 11.62 -2.88
N HIS A 87 4.76 11.92 -4.18
CA HIS A 87 4.20 11.11 -5.26
C HIS A 87 4.68 9.66 -5.17
N ASP A 88 6.00 9.44 -5.04
CA ASP A 88 6.58 8.10 -4.96
C ASP A 88 6.04 7.31 -3.75
N LEU A 89 5.86 8.00 -2.61
CA LEU A 89 5.28 7.38 -1.41
C LEU A 89 3.85 6.91 -1.66
N LEU A 90 3.00 7.77 -2.18
CA LEU A 90 1.59 7.45 -2.45
C LEU A 90 1.47 6.38 -3.53
N LEU A 91 2.27 6.48 -4.59
CA LEU A 91 2.32 5.47 -5.65
C LEU A 91 2.77 4.11 -5.11
N SER A 92 3.72 4.06 -4.18
CA SER A 92 4.23 2.79 -3.60
C SER A 92 3.16 1.94 -2.92
N VAL A 93 2.11 2.57 -2.43
CA VAL A 93 0.97 1.91 -1.74
C VAL A 93 -0.31 1.88 -2.59
N ALA A 94 -0.26 2.39 -3.81
CA ALA A 94 -1.37 2.33 -4.76
C ALA A 94 -1.58 0.89 -5.27
N PRO A 95 -2.76 0.54 -5.80
CA PRO A 95 -3.02 -0.75 -6.43
C PRO A 95 -2.00 -1.08 -7.53
N GLN A 96 -1.65 -2.36 -7.67
CA GLN A 96 -0.60 -2.81 -8.62
C GLN A 96 -0.85 -2.29 -10.04
N ARG A 97 -2.10 -2.37 -10.53
CA ARG A 97 -2.47 -1.88 -11.87
C ARG A 97 -2.12 -0.41 -12.11
N VAL A 98 -2.27 0.42 -11.06
CA VAL A 98 -1.96 1.86 -11.12
C VAL A 98 -0.45 2.06 -11.13
N ARG A 99 0.31 1.31 -10.31
CA ARG A 99 1.77 1.36 -10.31
C ARG A 99 2.37 0.94 -11.65
N ASP A 100 1.84 -0.12 -12.26
CA ASP A 100 2.29 -0.60 -13.57
C ASP A 100 2.02 0.43 -14.67
N ALA A 101 0.82 1.05 -14.65
CA ALA A 101 0.47 2.10 -15.60
C ALA A 101 1.35 3.36 -15.41
N ALA A 102 1.61 3.79 -14.17
CA ALA A 102 2.51 4.90 -13.88
C ALA A 102 3.91 4.63 -14.42
N ALA A 103 4.49 3.47 -14.13
CA ALA A 103 5.80 3.08 -14.64
C ALA A 103 5.86 3.07 -16.19
N HIS A 104 4.75 2.71 -16.86
CA HIS A 104 4.67 2.78 -18.32
C HIS A 104 4.62 4.22 -18.82
N VAL A 105 3.88 5.11 -18.16
CA VAL A 105 3.87 6.54 -18.49
C VAL A 105 5.26 7.13 -18.35
N ASP A 106 5.95 6.91 -17.22
CA ASP A 106 7.30 7.42 -16.96
C ASP A 106 8.30 6.92 -18.01
N ALA A 107 8.25 5.64 -18.38
CA ALA A 107 9.13 5.06 -19.38
C ALA A 107 8.88 5.64 -20.79
N CYS A 108 7.61 5.92 -21.14
CA CYS A 108 7.27 6.53 -22.42
C CYS A 108 7.61 8.02 -22.46
N GLU A 109 7.45 8.74 -21.35
CA GLU A 109 7.85 10.15 -21.23
C GLU A 109 9.36 10.29 -21.39
N LEU A 110 10.15 9.45 -20.72
CA LEU A 110 11.60 9.44 -20.86
C LEU A 110 12.04 9.14 -22.31
N ALA A 111 11.43 8.16 -22.96
CA ALA A 111 11.70 7.84 -24.36
C ALA A 111 11.36 9.00 -25.31
N MET A 112 10.30 9.75 -25.02
CA MET A 112 9.93 10.94 -25.79
C MET A 112 10.90 12.10 -25.58
N MET A 113 11.44 12.25 -24.35
CA MET A 113 12.51 13.24 -24.07
C MET A 113 13.81 12.94 -24.80
N GLU A 114 14.13 11.65 -24.99
CA GLU A 114 15.34 11.23 -25.74
C GLU A 114 15.16 11.36 -27.25
N ASN A 115 13.98 11.06 -27.77
CA ASN A 115 13.66 11.11 -29.19
C ASN A 115 12.20 11.48 -29.41
N ASP A 116 11.93 12.75 -29.70
CA ASP A 116 10.57 13.28 -29.92
C ASP A 116 10.14 13.05 -31.38
N ASP A 117 9.74 11.81 -31.69
CA ASP A 117 9.17 11.43 -32.96
C ASP A 117 7.69 10.98 -32.84
N GLU A 118 7.01 10.82 -33.97
CA GLU A 118 5.61 10.41 -34.03
C GLU A 118 5.36 9.08 -33.28
N LYS A 119 6.32 8.16 -33.32
CA LYS A 119 6.21 6.84 -32.69
C LYS A 119 6.28 6.96 -31.15
N THR A 120 7.19 7.75 -30.63
CA THR A 120 7.32 7.96 -29.17
C THR A 120 6.14 8.75 -28.63
N GLN A 121 5.66 9.77 -29.35
CA GLN A 121 4.44 10.52 -29.01
C GLN A 121 3.21 9.60 -28.98
N MET A 122 3.05 8.70 -29.98
CA MET A 122 1.94 7.74 -30.00
C MET A 122 2.00 6.77 -28.83
N ARG A 123 3.20 6.28 -28.47
CA ARG A 123 3.37 5.37 -27.30
C ARG A 123 3.03 6.09 -26.00
N TYR A 124 3.44 7.33 -25.83
CA TYR A 124 3.08 8.13 -24.67
C TYR A 124 1.57 8.35 -24.57
N ALA A 125 0.90 8.66 -25.69
CA ALA A 125 -0.55 8.81 -25.71
C ALA A 125 -1.29 7.50 -25.32
N VAL A 126 -0.78 6.34 -25.73
CA VAL A 126 -1.30 5.02 -25.32
C VAL A 126 -1.09 4.81 -23.81
N ALA A 127 0.10 5.11 -23.28
CA ALA A 127 0.39 4.98 -21.85
C ALA A 127 -0.53 5.88 -20.98
N LEU A 128 -0.84 7.09 -21.45
CA LEU A 128 -1.81 7.97 -20.76
C LEU A 128 -3.23 7.39 -20.78
N SER A 129 -3.63 6.70 -21.84
CA SER A 129 -4.92 5.99 -21.89
C SER A 129 -4.94 4.82 -20.91
N GLU A 130 -3.86 4.05 -20.82
CA GLU A 130 -3.72 2.96 -19.85
C GLU A 130 -3.74 3.48 -18.38
N TRP A 131 -3.12 4.63 -18.13
CA TRP A 131 -3.20 5.32 -16.84
C TRP A 131 -4.65 5.67 -16.49
N ALA A 132 -5.41 6.23 -17.42
CA ALA A 132 -6.82 6.53 -17.23
C ALA A 132 -7.64 5.27 -16.94
N ASP A 133 -7.44 4.20 -17.75
CA ASP A 133 -8.14 2.91 -17.61
C ASP A 133 -7.79 2.19 -16.29
N ALA A 134 -6.58 2.38 -15.79
CA ALA A 134 -6.16 1.89 -14.47
C ALA A 134 -6.79 2.68 -13.30
N GLY A 135 -7.48 3.79 -13.56
CA GLY A 135 -8.06 4.67 -12.56
C GLY A 135 -7.05 5.66 -11.96
N GLY A 136 -5.98 5.97 -12.69
CA GLY A 136 -4.92 6.85 -12.22
C GLY A 136 -5.39 8.25 -11.87
N TYR A 137 -6.25 8.86 -12.70
CA TYR A 137 -6.80 10.18 -12.41
C TYR A 137 -7.74 10.18 -11.21
N ASP A 138 -8.52 9.13 -10.97
CA ASP A 138 -9.38 9.01 -9.78
C ASP A 138 -8.55 8.89 -8.50
N ILE A 139 -7.43 8.18 -8.59
CA ILE A 139 -6.48 8.06 -7.48
C ILE A 139 -5.80 9.40 -7.18
N GLU A 140 -5.44 10.20 -8.17
CA GLU A 140 -4.87 11.54 -7.95
C GLU A 140 -5.84 12.45 -7.18
N VAL A 141 -7.15 12.37 -7.45
CA VAL A 141 -8.18 13.07 -6.67
C VAL A 141 -8.18 12.59 -5.22
N THR A 142 -8.05 11.29 -5.00
CA THR A 142 -7.93 10.71 -3.65
C THR A 142 -6.65 11.19 -2.96
N TRP A 143 -5.52 11.24 -3.67
CA TRP A 143 -4.25 11.75 -3.15
C TRP A 143 -4.33 13.22 -2.74
N ASP A 144 -5.10 14.04 -3.49
CA ASP A 144 -5.32 15.44 -3.11
C ASP A 144 -6.06 15.54 -1.76
N VAL A 145 -7.11 14.75 -1.57
CA VAL A 145 -7.83 14.67 -0.29
C VAL A 145 -6.90 14.21 0.84
N CYS A 146 -6.05 13.21 0.59
CA CYS A 146 -5.13 12.67 1.58
C CYS A 146 -4.05 13.67 1.97
N THR A 147 -3.44 14.36 1.00
CA THR A 147 -2.40 15.38 1.26
C THR A 147 -2.98 16.60 1.99
N MET A 148 -4.19 17.02 1.65
CA MET A 148 -4.91 18.06 2.38
C MET A 148 -5.20 17.64 3.83
N ALA A 149 -5.64 16.39 4.06
CA ALA A 149 -5.97 15.89 5.39
C ALA A 149 -4.73 15.67 6.27
N ALA A 150 -3.63 15.18 5.69
CA ALA A 150 -2.41 14.85 6.43
C ALA A 150 -1.46 16.05 6.59
N LEU A 151 -1.34 16.91 5.57
CA LEU A 151 -0.31 17.94 5.48
C LEU A 151 -0.87 19.36 5.36
N GLY A 152 -2.16 19.53 5.10
CA GLY A 152 -2.78 20.84 4.83
C GLY A 152 -2.38 21.48 3.51
N ILE A 153 -1.84 20.70 2.56
CA ILE A 153 -1.35 21.18 1.26
C ILE A 153 -1.93 20.29 0.17
N SER A 154 -2.38 20.87 -0.96
CA SER A 154 -2.88 20.10 -2.10
C SER A 154 -1.80 19.21 -2.72
N TYR A 155 -2.24 18.13 -3.34
CA TYR A 155 -1.35 17.17 -4.00
C TYR A 155 -0.47 17.84 -5.07
N ASP A 156 -1.05 18.63 -5.96
CA ASP A 156 -0.30 19.33 -7.01
C ASP A 156 0.83 20.21 -6.50
N ARG A 157 0.68 20.80 -5.32
CA ARG A 157 1.71 21.66 -4.71
C ARG A 157 2.74 20.88 -3.91
N SER A 158 2.43 19.63 -3.54
CA SER A 158 3.27 18.82 -2.66
C SER A 158 3.88 17.60 -3.34
N LYS A 159 3.38 17.15 -4.48
CA LYS A 159 3.76 15.87 -5.11
C LYS A 159 5.27 15.68 -5.34
N TYR A 160 6.00 16.75 -5.67
CA TYR A 160 7.46 16.71 -5.88
C TYR A 160 8.26 17.08 -4.63
N ARG A 161 7.61 17.30 -3.50
CA ARG A 161 8.28 17.56 -2.23
C ARG A 161 8.97 16.29 -1.73
N GLU A 162 10.25 16.39 -1.37
CA GLU A 162 11.03 15.27 -0.86
C GLU A 162 10.48 14.75 0.48
N LEU A 163 10.45 13.44 0.64
CA LEU A 163 10.01 12.77 1.86
C LEU A 163 10.87 13.10 3.07
N THR A 164 12.14 13.41 2.87
CA THR A 164 13.08 13.85 3.91
C THR A 164 12.62 15.12 4.64
N THR A 165 11.73 15.90 4.02
CA THR A 165 11.16 17.14 4.61
C THR A 165 9.93 16.87 5.47
N LEU A 166 9.41 15.63 5.49
CA LEU A 166 8.30 15.19 6.32
C LEU A 166 8.81 14.40 7.53
N SER A 167 8.18 14.61 8.67
CA SER A 167 8.37 13.72 9.83
C SER A 167 7.86 12.30 9.52
N GLY A 168 8.40 11.30 10.21
CA GLY A 168 7.93 9.91 10.06
C GLY A 168 6.44 9.75 10.37
N GLY A 169 5.91 10.55 11.30
CA GLY A 169 4.48 10.59 11.62
C GLY A 169 3.64 11.16 10.49
N GLU A 170 4.07 12.23 9.81
CA GLU A 170 3.38 12.82 8.65
C GLU A 170 3.37 11.86 7.47
N GLN A 171 4.51 11.21 7.16
CA GLN A 171 4.58 10.20 6.10
C GLN A 171 3.61 9.05 6.38
N LYS A 172 3.60 8.56 7.62
CA LYS A 172 2.73 7.46 8.03
C LYS A 172 1.26 7.84 7.97
N ARG A 173 0.91 9.03 8.47
CA ARG A 173 -0.45 9.55 8.39
C ARG A 173 -0.92 9.67 6.96
N LEU A 174 -0.07 10.15 6.04
CA LEU A 174 -0.39 10.27 4.63
C LEU A 174 -0.70 8.89 3.99
N VAL A 175 0.12 7.88 4.26
CA VAL A 175 -0.12 6.51 3.80
C VAL A 175 -1.42 5.94 4.35
N LEU A 176 -1.67 6.13 5.65
CA LEU A 176 -2.90 5.66 6.30
C LEU A 176 -4.15 6.36 5.76
N GLU A 177 -4.10 7.69 5.54
CA GLU A 177 -5.22 8.43 4.91
C GLU A 177 -5.56 7.83 3.54
N PHE A 178 -4.55 7.49 2.74
CA PHE A 178 -4.77 6.88 1.44
C PHE A 178 -5.30 5.44 1.53
N LEU A 179 -4.71 4.58 2.35
CA LEU A 179 -5.15 3.19 2.47
C LEU A 179 -6.59 3.08 3.01
N LEU A 180 -6.96 3.93 3.98
CA LEU A 180 -8.30 3.92 4.58
C LEU A 180 -9.38 4.56 3.68
N ARG A 181 -9.00 5.31 2.64
CA ARG A 181 -9.92 5.93 1.65
C ARG A 181 -9.83 5.30 0.28
N GLY A 182 -8.80 4.51 0.05
CA GLY A 182 -8.49 3.91 -1.24
C GLY A 182 -9.48 2.81 -1.64
N PRO A 183 -9.29 2.26 -2.84
CA PRO A 183 -10.24 1.30 -3.43
C PRO A 183 -10.02 -0.14 -2.97
N ASP A 184 -9.06 -0.39 -2.07
CA ASP A 184 -8.73 -1.74 -1.64
C ASP A 184 -9.70 -2.22 -0.56
N GLU A 185 -10.27 -3.42 -0.74
CA GLU A 185 -11.27 -4.03 0.14
C GLU A 185 -10.65 -4.77 1.33
N VAL A 186 -9.36 -5.09 1.24
CA VAL A 186 -8.59 -5.72 2.32
C VAL A 186 -7.39 -4.84 2.67
N LEU A 187 -7.25 -4.47 3.93
CA LEU A 187 -6.11 -3.69 4.41
C LEU A 187 -5.26 -4.52 5.37
N LEU A 188 -3.97 -4.59 5.11
CA LEU A 188 -2.97 -5.17 6.00
C LEU A 188 -2.08 -4.06 6.56
N LEU A 189 -2.21 -3.81 7.87
CA LEU A 189 -1.49 -2.74 8.55
C LEU A 189 -0.48 -3.36 9.52
N ASP A 190 0.83 -3.19 9.24
CA ASP A 190 1.90 -3.67 10.13
C ASP A 190 2.35 -2.51 11.04
N GLU A 191 2.07 -2.64 12.34
CA GLU A 191 2.39 -1.65 13.38
C GLU A 191 1.94 -0.21 12.99
N PRO A 192 0.63 -0.01 12.68
CA PRO A 192 0.14 1.26 12.13
C PRO A 192 0.25 2.43 13.12
N ASP A 193 0.33 2.18 14.41
CA ASP A 193 0.41 3.19 15.46
C ASP A 193 1.85 3.64 15.80
N ASN A 194 2.87 2.95 15.30
CA ASN A 194 4.26 3.34 15.51
C ASN A 194 4.56 4.71 14.88
N PHE A 195 5.33 5.55 15.56
CA PHE A 195 5.67 6.93 15.18
C PHE A 195 4.50 7.93 15.21
N LEU A 196 3.29 7.50 15.53
CA LEU A 196 2.18 8.41 15.78
C LEU A 196 2.21 8.89 17.23
N ASP A 197 1.95 10.19 17.41
CA ASP A 197 1.69 10.77 18.72
C ASP A 197 0.30 10.37 19.27
N VAL A 198 -0.02 10.77 20.49
CA VAL A 198 -1.31 10.39 21.11
C VAL A 198 -2.51 10.85 20.27
N PRO A 199 -2.58 12.11 19.78
CA PRO A 199 -3.64 12.54 18.88
C PRO A 199 -3.70 11.71 17.58
N GLY A 200 -2.55 11.35 17.02
CA GLY A 200 -2.47 10.52 15.82
C GLY A 200 -3.00 9.09 16.03
N LYS A 201 -2.76 8.50 17.20
CA LYS A 201 -3.30 7.18 17.57
C LYS A 201 -4.81 7.22 17.73
N THR A 202 -5.35 8.24 18.40
CA THR A 202 -6.79 8.44 18.55
C THR A 202 -7.46 8.62 17.18
N TRP A 203 -6.88 9.45 16.32
CA TRP A 203 -7.34 9.62 14.94
C TRP A 203 -7.37 8.29 14.18
N LEU A 204 -6.31 7.48 14.27
CA LEU A 204 -6.23 6.18 13.60
C LEU A 204 -7.32 5.22 14.08
N GLU A 205 -7.54 5.15 15.40
CA GLU A 205 -8.58 4.33 16.00
C GLU A 205 -9.97 4.73 15.50
N GLU A 206 -10.28 6.03 15.48
CA GLU A 206 -11.53 6.56 14.94
C GLU A 206 -11.70 6.18 13.47
N ARG A 207 -10.68 6.37 12.63
CA ARG A 207 -10.72 6.04 11.20
C ARG A 207 -10.90 4.55 10.93
N ILE A 208 -10.20 3.70 11.67
CA ILE A 208 -10.39 2.24 11.55
C ILE A 208 -11.81 1.86 11.98
N ASN A 209 -12.37 2.48 13.01
CA ASN A 209 -13.73 2.18 13.46
C ASN A 209 -14.80 2.67 12.47
N GLU A 210 -14.57 3.78 11.79
CA GLU A 210 -15.46 4.34 10.77
C GLU A 210 -15.34 3.61 9.41
N SER A 211 -14.21 2.96 9.11
CA SER A 211 -14.06 2.21 7.87
C SER A 211 -15.02 1.01 7.85
N ALA A 212 -15.75 0.87 6.75
CA ALA A 212 -16.76 -0.19 6.57
C ALA A 212 -16.12 -1.56 6.35
#